data_3434f17d2fc88f3e95e0df8076815672
#
_entry.id   3434f17d2fc88f3e95e0df8076815672
#
_cell.length_a   1.000
_cell.length_b   1.000
_cell.length_c   1.000
_cell.angle_alpha   90.00
_cell.angle_beta   90.00
_cell.angle_gamma   90.00
#
_symmetry.space_group_name_H-M   'P 1'
#
loop_
_entity.id
_entity.type
_entity.pdbx_description
1 polymer ?
#
loop_
_entity_poly.entity_id
_entity_poly.type
_entity_poly.pdbx_seq_one_letter_code
_entity_poly.pdbx_strand_id
1 'polypeptide(L)'
;MSPEELNVRKAIADVELIRRVLDQAKKNDSPDQTVGLFGVTLTANIILQSFALAGAVLLLVVELATSGSITQTLLLGATLPDVRILGIGLMAGILIALVILLYFVIWRAARTSGEEFNAYIVRNFRYARLLSYLSDLLLKFAAAALIMLAGHPEWIPPLLLAFTGDYLVQGRLFTLPTRLAVILGAICIAIGLYQFLTDIQTLVLPLAVFTAVAAISTGRLMRLHRKQAHEAA
;
A
#
# COMPACT_ATOMS: atom_id res chain seq x y z
N MET A 1 -31.45 35.44 41.75
CA MET A 1 -30.31 34.96 40.98
C MET A 1 -29.59 36.18 40.43
N SER A 2 -28.36 36.44 40.85
CA SER A 2 -27.66 37.63 40.40
C SER A 2 -27.21 37.48 38.91
N PRO A 3 -27.05 38.59 38.18
CA PRO A 3 -26.51 38.52 36.78
C PRO A 3 -25.14 37.84 36.71
N GLU A 4 -24.36 37.90 37.76
CA GLU A 4 -23.04 37.23 37.87
C GLU A 4 -23.18 35.72 37.95
N GLU A 5 -24.15 35.16 38.71
CA GLU A 5 -24.38 33.72 38.78
C GLU A 5 -24.82 33.13 37.44
N LEU A 6 -25.56 33.90 36.62
CA LEU A 6 -25.99 33.50 35.29
C LEU A 6 -24.80 33.44 34.30
N ASN A 7 -23.88 34.40 34.43
CA ASN A 7 -22.66 34.43 33.57
C ASN A 7 -21.70 33.30 33.94
N VAL A 8 -21.56 32.99 35.22
CA VAL A 8 -20.69 31.88 35.67
C VAL A 8 -21.23 30.52 35.22
N ARG A 9 -22.55 30.31 35.30
CA ARG A 9 -23.18 29.07 34.78
C ARG A 9 -23.02 28.93 33.27
N LYS A 10 -23.12 30.01 32.51
CA LYS A 10 -22.94 30.02 31.08
C LYS A 10 -21.49 29.68 30.72
N ALA A 11 -20.53 30.28 31.42
CA ALA A 11 -19.11 29.99 31.23
C ALA A 11 -18.76 28.53 31.55
N ILE A 12 -19.35 27.93 32.60
CA ILE A 12 -19.15 26.51 32.92
C ILE A 12 -19.75 25.62 31.82
N ALA A 13 -20.93 25.92 31.30
CA ALA A 13 -21.56 25.18 30.21
C ALA A 13 -20.74 25.24 28.91
N ASP A 14 -20.16 26.40 28.59
CA ASP A 14 -19.30 26.58 27.42
C ASP A 14 -17.98 25.81 27.58
N VAL A 15 -17.38 25.79 28.78
CA VAL A 15 -16.17 24.98 29.07
C VAL A 15 -16.47 23.48 28.97
N GLU A 16 -17.63 23.01 29.45
CA GLU A 16 -18.03 21.61 29.29
C GLU A 16 -18.28 21.24 27.84
N LEU A 17 -18.86 22.14 27.05
CA LEU A 17 -19.07 21.95 25.62
C LEU A 17 -17.72 21.83 24.89
N ILE A 18 -16.80 22.75 25.16
CA ILE A 18 -15.44 22.73 24.60
C ILE A 18 -14.72 21.43 25.00
N ARG A 19 -14.84 21.01 26.25
CA ARG A 19 -14.24 19.77 26.72
C ARG A 19 -14.82 18.54 26.01
N ARG A 20 -16.14 18.47 25.80
CA ARG A 20 -16.79 17.38 25.01
C ARG A 20 -16.33 17.39 23.58
N VAL A 21 -16.23 18.56 22.94
CA VAL A 21 -15.72 18.67 21.57
C VAL A 21 -14.25 18.25 21.47
N LEU A 22 -13.43 18.65 22.45
CA LEU A 22 -12.03 18.23 22.54
C LEU A 22 -11.88 16.73 22.80
N ASP A 23 -12.71 16.15 23.69
CA ASP A 23 -12.70 14.71 23.97
C ASP A 23 -13.23 13.91 22.75
N GLN A 24 -14.21 14.42 22.03
CA GLN A 24 -14.64 13.84 20.76
C GLN A 24 -13.58 13.98 19.65
N ALA A 25 -12.91 15.12 19.54
CA ALA A 25 -11.81 15.32 18.62
C ALA A 25 -10.63 14.39 18.95
N LYS A 26 -10.30 14.27 20.26
CA LYS A 26 -9.24 13.36 20.74
C LYS A 26 -9.59 11.89 20.56
N LYS A 27 -10.87 11.52 20.65
CA LYS A 27 -11.36 10.17 20.38
C LYS A 27 -11.37 9.86 18.87
N ASN A 28 -11.61 10.88 18.04
CA ASN A 28 -11.48 10.78 16.58
C ASN A 28 -10.02 10.87 16.10
N ASP A 29 -9.15 11.56 16.85
CA ASP A 29 -7.71 11.69 16.60
C ASP A 29 -6.87 10.61 17.31
N SER A 30 -7.50 9.60 17.93
CA SER A 30 -6.72 8.50 18.48
C SER A 30 -5.88 7.87 17.35
N PRO A 31 -4.54 7.98 17.42
CA PRO A 31 -3.64 7.52 16.36
C PRO A 31 -3.73 6.01 16.09
N ASP A 32 -4.47 5.29 16.92
CA ASP A 32 -4.67 3.85 16.80
C ASP A 32 -5.71 3.41 15.75
N GLN A 33 -6.54 4.33 15.23
CA GLN A 33 -7.54 3.96 14.21
C GLN A 33 -7.03 4.12 12.76
N THR A 34 -5.92 4.82 12.55
CA THR A 34 -5.32 5.03 11.23
C THR A 34 -3.96 4.35 11.08
N VAL A 35 -3.88 3.08 11.48
CA VAL A 35 -2.68 2.26 11.21
C VAL A 35 -2.80 1.71 9.79
N GLY A 36 -2.28 2.42 8.83
CA GLY A 36 -2.17 1.86 7.49
C GLY A 36 -1.99 2.88 6.38
N LEU A 37 -1.68 2.32 5.24
CA LEU A 37 -1.64 2.97 3.94
C LEU A 37 -2.86 3.88 3.78
N PHE A 38 -2.68 5.12 3.45
CA PHE A 38 -3.75 6.04 3.07
C PHE A 38 -4.76 6.50 4.16
N GLY A 39 -4.54 6.26 5.46
CA GLY A 39 -5.58 6.55 6.45
C GLY A 39 -6.85 5.70 6.28
N VAL A 40 -6.72 4.58 5.59
CA VAL A 40 -7.78 3.58 5.41
C VAL A 40 -7.99 2.85 6.72
N THR A 41 -9.24 2.50 7.01
CA THR A 41 -9.57 1.68 8.19
C THR A 41 -8.73 0.40 8.20
N LEU A 42 -8.38 -0.08 9.40
CA LEU A 42 -7.57 -1.29 9.58
C LEU A 42 -8.10 -2.47 8.74
N THR A 43 -9.42 -2.63 8.70
CA THR A 43 -10.09 -3.69 7.90
C THR A 43 -9.84 -3.54 6.39
N ALA A 44 -9.96 -2.32 5.86
CA ALA A 44 -9.71 -2.08 4.43
C ALA A 44 -8.24 -2.31 4.06
N ASN A 45 -7.31 -1.97 4.97
CA ASN A 45 -5.89 -2.24 4.78
C ASN A 45 -5.58 -3.74 4.80
N ILE A 46 -6.21 -4.53 5.70
CA ILE A 46 -6.10 -5.99 5.71
C ILE A 46 -6.59 -6.57 4.38
N ILE A 47 -7.73 -6.11 3.87
CA ILE A 47 -8.26 -6.58 2.59
C ILE A 47 -7.27 -6.29 1.46
N LEU A 48 -6.79 -5.05 1.36
CA LEU A 48 -5.86 -4.64 0.31
C LEU A 48 -4.56 -5.47 0.33
N GLN A 49 -3.96 -5.64 1.52
CA GLN A 49 -2.74 -6.42 1.67
C GLN A 49 -2.96 -7.92 1.46
N SER A 50 -4.13 -8.46 1.82
CA SER A 50 -4.47 -9.85 1.55
C SER A 50 -4.62 -10.12 0.05
N PHE A 51 -5.19 -9.19 -0.72
CA PHE A 51 -5.23 -9.28 -2.18
C PHE A 51 -3.83 -9.22 -2.80
N ALA A 52 -2.99 -8.29 -2.35
CA ALA A 52 -1.62 -8.19 -2.82
C ALA A 52 -0.82 -9.47 -2.52
N LEU A 53 -0.98 -10.01 -1.32
CA LEU A 53 -0.36 -11.28 -0.91
C LEU A 53 -0.85 -12.45 -1.77
N ALA A 54 -2.17 -12.58 -1.95
CA ALA A 54 -2.75 -13.66 -2.76
C ALA A 54 -2.26 -13.60 -4.22
N GLY A 55 -2.22 -12.39 -4.81
CA GLY A 55 -1.68 -12.18 -6.15
C GLY A 55 -0.21 -12.55 -6.26
N ALA A 56 0.61 -12.12 -5.29
CA ALA A 56 2.04 -12.45 -5.26
C ALA A 56 2.30 -13.95 -5.09
N VAL A 57 1.56 -14.61 -4.20
CA VAL A 57 1.63 -16.07 -4.01
C VAL A 57 1.25 -16.79 -5.30
N LEU A 58 0.15 -16.38 -5.94
CA LEU A 58 -0.29 -16.97 -7.20
C LEU A 58 0.79 -16.87 -8.29
N LEU A 59 1.36 -15.68 -8.48
CA LEU A 59 2.42 -15.47 -9.46
C LEU A 59 3.67 -16.29 -9.12
N LEU A 60 4.07 -16.34 -7.85
CA LEU A 60 5.22 -17.14 -7.42
C LEU A 60 4.96 -18.65 -7.65
N VAL A 61 3.78 -19.14 -7.32
CA VAL A 61 3.42 -20.56 -7.54
C VAL A 61 3.41 -20.89 -9.04
N VAL A 62 2.83 -20.03 -9.87
CA VAL A 62 2.82 -20.22 -11.33
C VAL A 62 4.25 -20.24 -11.85
N GLU A 63 5.11 -19.27 -11.44
CA GLU A 63 6.50 -19.19 -11.88
C GLU A 63 7.29 -20.45 -11.51
N LEU A 64 7.11 -20.95 -10.27
CA LEU A 64 7.78 -22.19 -9.82
C LEU A 64 7.21 -23.44 -10.50
N ALA A 65 5.88 -23.56 -10.62
CA ALA A 65 5.24 -24.71 -11.23
C ALA A 65 5.52 -24.85 -12.73
N THR A 66 5.73 -23.73 -13.41
CA THR A 66 6.02 -23.68 -14.84
C THR A 66 7.51 -23.52 -15.17
N SER A 67 8.38 -23.75 -14.17
CA SER A 67 9.84 -23.68 -14.33
C SER A 67 10.32 -22.35 -14.94
N GLY A 68 9.70 -21.23 -14.53
CA GLY A 68 10.12 -19.89 -14.95
C GLY A 68 9.46 -19.39 -16.23
N SER A 69 8.27 -19.86 -16.56
CA SER A 69 7.61 -19.47 -17.84
C SER A 69 7.30 -17.97 -17.90
N ILE A 70 6.96 -17.32 -16.77
CA ILE A 70 6.70 -15.88 -16.76
C ILE A 70 8.00 -15.13 -17.04
N THR A 71 9.10 -15.51 -16.38
CA THR A 71 10.44 -14.96 -16.66
C THR A 71 10.83 -15.15 -18.12
N GLN A 72 10.68 -16.36 -18.67
CA GLN A 72 11.01 -16.64 -20.06
C GLN A 72 10.17 -15.81 -21.03
N THR A 73 8.86 -15.71 -20.79
CA THR A 73 7.97 -14.86 -21.61
C THR A 73 8.37 -13.39 -21.52
N LEU A 74 8.73 -12.91 -20.34
CA LEU A 74 9.23 -11.54 -20.16
C LEU A 74 10.49 -11.30 -20.99
N LEU A 75 11.47 -12.22 -20.93
CA LEU A 75 12.74 -12.12 -21.65
C LEU A 75 12.59 -12.22 -23.17
N LEU A 76 11.58 -12.95 -23.67
CA LEU A 76 11.24 -12.96 -25.09
C LEU A 76 10.85 -11.57 -25.62
N GLY A 77 10.40 -10.67 -24.74
CA GLY A 77 10.17 -9.25 -25.07
C GLY A 77 11.42 -8.50 -25.53
N ALA A 78 12.64 -8.99 -25.27
CA ALA A 78 13.86 -8.41 -25.82
C ALA A 78 13.93 -8.55 -27.35
N THR A 79 13.49 -9.68 -27.87
CA THR A 79 13.61 -10.04 -29.30
C THR A 79 12.29 -9.87 -30.06
N LEU A 80 11.14 -10.04 -29.40
CA LEU A 80 9.82 -10.03 -30.01
C LEU A 80 9.03 -8.76 -29.65
N PRO A 81 8.82 -7.80 -30.56
CA PRO A 81 8.08 -6.56 -30.29
C PRO A 81 6.63 -6.81 -29.82
N ASP A 82 5.95 -7.82 -30.36
CA ASP A 82 4.56 -8.15 -30.01
C ASP A 82 4.46 -8.61 -28.55
N VAL A 83 5.40 -9.43 -28.08
CA VAL A 83 5.48 -9.89 -26.68
C VAL A 83 5.77 -8.71 -25.76
N ARG A 84 6.60 -7.77 -26.19
CA ARG A 84 6.91 -6.54 -25.47
C ARG A 84 5.67 -5.67 -25.25
N ILE A 85 4.91 -5.44 -26.33
CA ILE A 85 3.67 -4.66 -26.27
C ILE A 85 2.64 -5.36 -25.39
N LEU A 86 2.51 -6.68 -25.52
CA LEU A 86 1.63 -7.48 -24.67
C LEU A 86 2.01 -7.37 -23.20
N GLY A 87 3.30 -7.45 -22.87
CA GLY A 87 3.81 -7.29 -21.50
C GLY A 87 3.49 -5.94 -20.91
N ILE A 88 3.67 -4.85 -21.68
CA ILE A 88 3.30 -3.49 -21.25
C ILE A 88 1.79 -3.39 -21.05
N GLY A 89 1.00 -3.94 -21.97
CA GLY A 89 -0.46 -3.97 -21.87
C GLY A 89 -0.95 -4.72 -20.62
N LEU A 90 -0.32 -5.83 -20.29
CA LEU A 90 -0.63 -6.62 -19.09
C LEU A 90 -0.27 -5.85 -17.80
N MET A 91 0.90 -5.21 -17.77
CA MET A 91 1.27 -4.34 -16.64
C MET A 91 0.31 -3.15 -16.48
N ALA A 92 -0.11 -2.53 -17.58
CA ALA A 92 -1.11 -1.46 -17.58
C ALA A 92 -2.46 -1.97 -17.07
N GLY A 93 -2.89 -3.15 -17.50
CA GLY A 93 -4.11 -3.81 -17.02
C GLY A 93 -4.08 -4.07 -15.51
N ILE A 94 -2.95 -4.56 -14.99
CA ILE A 94 -2.76 -4.76 -13.53
C ILE A 94 -2.83 -3.41 -12.80
N LEU A 95 -2.17 -2.37 -13.32
CA LEU A 95 -2.23 -1.03 -12.73
C LEU A 95 -3.65 -0.50 -12.67
N ILE A 96 -4.41 -0.60 -13.77
CA ILE A 96 -5.81 -0.17 -13.82
C ILE A 96 -6.65 -0.98 -12.83
N ALA A 97 -6.47 -2.29 -12.76
CA ALA A 97 -7.18 -3.15 -11.81
C ALA A 97 -6.88 -2.76 -10.35
N LEU A 98 -5.62 -2.44 -10.03
CA LEU A 98 -5.23 -1.95 -8.69
C LEU A 98 -5.89 -0.60 -8.37
N VAL A 99 -5.95 0.33 -9.32
CA VAL A 99 -6.60 1.63 -9.11
C VAL A 99 -8.10 1.45 -8.89
N ILE A 100 -8.76 0.58 -9.68
CA ILE A 100 -10.18 0.26 -9.51
C ILE A 100 -10.43 -0.40 -8.14
N LEU A 101 -9.60 -1.36 -7.75
CA LEU A 101 -9.69 -2.02 -6.45
C LEU A 101 -9.55 -1.00 -5.31
N LEU A 102 -8.56 -0.11 -5.39
CA LEU A 102 -8.35 0.95 -4.41
C LEU A 102 -9.57 1.87 -4.32
N TYR A 103 -10.10 2.31 -5.47
CA TYR A 103 -11.31 3.11 -5.53
C TYR A 103 -12.50 2.39 -4.85
N PHE A 104 -12.71 1.11 -5.18
CA PHE A 104 -13.79 0.31 -4.61
C PHE A 104 -13.66 0.15 -3.09
N VAL A 105 -12.44 -0.12 -2.59
CA VAL A 105 -12.18 -0.25 -1.15
C VAL A 105 -12.46 1.06 -0.41
N ILE A 106 -12.02 2.20 -0.97
CA ILE A 106 -12.28 3.53 -0.40
C ILE A 106 -13.79 3.86 -0.43
N TRP A 107 -14.45 3.60 -1.55
CA TRP A 107 -15.88 3.83 -1.70
C TRP A 107 -16.72 3.00 -0.71
N ARG A 108 -16.36 1.72 -0.55
CA ARG A 108 -16.99 0.85 0.44
C ARG A 108 -16.77 1.35 1.86
N ALA A 109 -15.56 1.81 2.19
CA ALA A 109 -15.23 2.36 3.50
C ALA A 109 -16.02 3.66 3.79
N ALA A 110 -16.18 4.55 2.82
CA ALA A 110 -17.02 5.75 2.93
C ALA A 110 -18.49 5.39 3.20
N ARG A 111 -19.04 4.43 2.45
CA ARG A 111 -20.41 3.97 2.64
C ARG A 111 -20.66 3.35 4.03
N THR A 112 -19.73 2.56 4.52
CA THR A 112 -19.86 1.95 5.86
C THR A 112 -19.74 2.98 6.98
N SER A 113 -19.06 4.11 6.74
CA SER A 113 -18.97 5.26 7.67
C SER A 113 -20.17 6.20 7.58
N GLY A 114 -21.12 6.00 6.66
CA GLY A 114 -22.27 6.87 6.45
C GLY A 114 -21.92 8.24 5.87
N GLU A 115 -20.74 8.38 5.25
CA GLU A 115 -20.24 9.65 4.71
C GLU A 115 -20.28 9.67 3.19
N GLU A 116 -20.39 10.90 2.64
CA GLU A 116 -20.15 11.09 1.21
C GLU A 116 -18.69 10.78 0.84
N PHE A 117 -18.48 10.16 -0.31
CA PHE A 117 -17.17 9.72 -0.79
C PHE A 117 -16.12 10.85 -0.79
N ASN A 118 -16.49 12.05 -1.27
CA ASN A 118 -15.59 13.20 -1.30
C ASN A 118 -15.24 13.69 0.12
N ALA A 119 -16.21 13.76 1.03
CA ALA A 119 -15.98 14.15 2.42
C ALA A 119 -15.07 13.14 3.12
N TYR A 120 -15.28 11.84 2.88
CA TYR A 120 -14.44 10.77 3.41
C TYR A 120 -12.99 10.88 2.93
N ILE A 121 -12.77 11.13 1.62
CA ILE A 121 -11.42 11.33 1.06
C ILE A 121 -10.74 12.54 1.67
N VAL A 122 -11.41 13.69 1.72
CA VAL A 122 -10.82 14.93 2.26
C VAL A 122 -10.43 14.74 3.72
N ARG A 123 -11.25 14.08 4.52
CA ARG A 123 -11.00 13.84 5.93
C ARG A 123 -9.85 12.86 6.19
N ASN A 124 -9.83 11.72 5.47
CA ASN A 124 -8.94 10.62 5.80
C ASN A 124 -7.64 10.61 4.98
N PHE A 125 -7.64 11.19 3.80
CA PHE A 125 -6.50 11.00 2.87
C PHE A 125 -5.63 12.22 2.66
N ARG A 126 -6.04 13.43 3.09
CA ARG A 126 -5.37 14.66 2.61
C ARG A 126 -5.03 14.50 1.12
N TYR A 127 -5.79 15.06 0.24
CA TYR A 127 -5.69 14.93 -1.24
C TYR A 127 -4.24 14.86 -1.77
N ALA A 128 -3.33 15.63 -1.17
CA ALA A 128 -1.91 15.66 -1.52
C ALA A 128 -1.20 14.30 -1.33
N ARG A 129 -1.58 13.51 -0.33
CA ARG A 129 -0.97 12.19 -0.12
C ARG A 129 -1.45 11.17 -1.16
N LEU A 130 -2.75 11.14 -1.45
CA LEU A 130 -3.30 10.23 -2.48
C LEU A 130 -2.68 10.50 -3.85
N LEU A 131 -2.59 11.79 -4.24
CA LEU A 131 -1.94 12.21 -5.48
C LEU A 131 -0.46 11.81 -5.52
N SER A 132 0.27 11.99 -4.41
CA SER A 132 1.68 11.58 -4.32
C SER A 132 1.86 10.07 -4.51
N TYR A 133 0.98 9.24 -3.95
CA TYR A 133 1.04 7.79 -4.13
C TYR A 133 0.73 7.38 -5.57
N LEU A 134 -0.31 7.97 -6.15
CA LEU A 134 -0.70 7.67 -7.52
C LEU A 134 0.40 8.11 -8.51
N SER A 135 0.98 9.28 -8.30
CA SER A 135 2.11 9.78 -9.10
C SER A 135 3.33 8.86 -9.00
N ASP A 136 3.67 8.41 -7.78
CA ASP A 136 4.79 7.48 -7.57
C ASP A 136 4.54 6.11 -8.25
N LEU A 137 3.32 5.59 -8.16
CA LEU A 137 2.93 4.34 -8.84
C LEU A 137 3.00 4.48 -10.36
N LEU A 138 2.48 5.60 -10.90
CA LEU A 138 2.56 5.89 -12.34
C LEU A 138 4.00 6.05 -12.81
N LEU A 139 4.85 6.71 -12.02
CA LEU A 139 6.27 6.88 -12.36
C LEU A 139 6.99 5.53 -12.42
N LYS A 140 6.75 4.64 -11.45
CA LYS A 140 7.32 3.29 -11.42
C LYS A 140 6.84 2.45 -12.59
N PHE A 141 5.54 2.55 -12.91
CA PHE A 141 4.99 1.90 -14.10
C PHE A 141 5.64 2.45 -15.39
N ALA A 142 5.75 3.77 -15.52
CA ALA A 142 6.40 4.39 -16.67
C ALA A 142 7.87 3.96 -16.81
N ALA A 143 8.61 3.89 -15.70
CA ALA A 143 9.99 3.39 -15.70
C ALA A 143 10.07 1.93 -16.21
N ALA A 144 9.21 1.04 -15.71
CA ALA A 144 9.15 -0.34 -16.17
C ALA A 144 8.76 -0.43 -17.67
N ALA A 145 7.77 0.34 -18.11
CA ALA A 145 7.34 0.40 -19.50
C ALA A 145 8.45 0.92 -20.43
N LEU A 146 9.19 1.95 -20.02
CA LEU A 146 10.31 2.48 -20.80
C LEU A 146 11.44 1.47 -20.94
N ILE A 147 11.76 0.72 -19.88
CA ILE A 147 12.75 -0.36 -19.90
C ILE A 147 12.30 -1.45 -20.89
N MET A 148 11.03 -1.85 -20.83
CA MET A 148 10.47 -2.80 -21.81
C MET A 148 10.56 -2.27 -23.25
N LEU A 149 10.19 -1.00 -23.48
CA LEU A 149 10.27 -0.36 -24.79
C LEU A 149 11.70 -0.25 -25.30
N ALA A 150 12.66 0.01 -24.40
CA ALA A 150 14.08 0.04 -24.74
C ALA A 150 14.64 -1.34 -25.14
N GLY A 151 13.87 -2.42 -24.94
CA GLY A 151 14.28 -3.78 -25.27
C GLY A 151 15.13 -4.45 -24.21
N HIS A 152 15.05 -3.99 -22.96
CA HIS A 152 15.81 -4.51 -21.82
C HIS A 152 14.91 -5.12 -20.74
N PRO A 153 14.05 -6.12 -21.08
CA PRO A 153 13.17 -6.75 -20.10
C PRO A 153 13.91 -7.47 -18.96
N GLU A 154 15.18 -7.81 -19.17
CA GLU A 154 16.09 -8.40 -18.19
C GLU A 154 16.30 -7.50 -16.96
N TRP A 155 16.05 -6.21 -17.07
CA TRP A 155 16.18 -5.26 -15.95
C TRP A 155 14.92 -5.17 -15.08
N ILE A 156 13.80 -5.78 -15.52
CA ILE A 156 12.54 -5.76 -14.77
C ILE A 156 12.65 -6.47 -13.41
N PRO A 157 13.22 -7.70 -13.29
CA PRO A 157 13.34 -8.36 -11.99
C PRO A 157 14.11 -7.54 -10.95
N PRO A 158 15.33 -7.02 -11.20
CA PRO A 158 16.04 -6.17 -10.24
C PRO A 158 15.30 -4.86 -9.95
N LEU A 159 14.61 -4.28 -10.93
CA LEU A 159 13.81 -3.08 -10.74
C LEU A 159 12.64 -3.31 -9.77
N LEU A 160 11.96 -4.45 -9.86
CA LEU A 160 10.88 -4.82 -8.94
C LEU A 160 11.37 -4.95 -7.49
N LEU A 161 12.57 -5.48 -7.29
CA LEU A 161 13.21 -5.50 -5.96
C LEU A 161 13.53 -4.10 -5.45
N ALA A 162 14.07 -3.24 -6.31
CA ALA A 162 14.34 -1.85 -5.96
C ALA A 162 13.05 -1.10 -5.59
N PHE A 163 11.97 -1.29 -6.35
CA PHE A 163 10.66 -0.71 -6.05
C PHE A 163 10.07 -1.23 -4.74
N THR A 164 10.20 -2.54 -4.47
CA THR A 164 9.77 -3.14 -3.21
C THR A 164 10.55 -2.53 -2.04
N GLY A 165 11.86 -2.38 -2.20
CA GLY A 165 12.72 -1.74 -1.21
C GLY A 165 12.36 -0.28 -0.97
N ASP A 166 12.11 0.49 -2.02
CA ASP A 166 11.69 1.88 -1.93
C ASP A 166 10.34 2.03 -1.19
N TYR A 167 9.34 1.20 -1.50
CA TYR A 167 8.08 1.19 -0.78
C TYR A 167 8.22 0.84 0.70
N LEU A 168 9.15 -0.05 1.04
CA LEU A 168 9.48 -0.38 2.43
C LEU A 168 10.10 0.81 3.16
N VAL A 169 11.13 1.43 2.58
CA VAL A 169 11.81 2.59 3.17
C VAL A 169 10.84 3.75 3.38
N GLN A 170 9.97 4.00 2.43
CA GLN A 170 8.95 5.05 2.52
C GLN A 170 7.80 4.71 3.49
N GLY A 171 7.70 3.45 3.96
CA GLY A 171 6.61 2.99 4.82
C GLY A 171 5.23 3.05 4.17
N ARG A 172 5.18 3.00 2.83
CA ARG A 172 3.95 3.28 2.08
C ARG A 172 3.07 2.06 1.84
N LEU A 173 3.64 0.90 1.58
CA LEU A 173 2.89 -0.29 1.19
C LEU A 173 2.67 -1.26 2.36
N PHE A 174 3.61 -1.38 3.26
CA PHE A 174 3.63 -2.38 4.31
C PHE A 174 3.60 -1.77 5.71
N THR A 175 2.81 -2.37 6.59
CA THR A 175 2.69 -1.94 8.00
C THR A 175 3.77 -2.63 8.84
N LEU A 176 5.00 -2.16 8.73
CA LEU A 176 6.16 -2.66 9.48
C LEU A 176 6.68 -1.60 10.45
N PRO A 177 7.40 -2.00 11.53
CA PRO A 177 8.13 -1.04 12.34
C PRO A 177 9.15 -0.28 11.49
N THR A 178 9.24 1.04 11.66
CA THR A 178 10.07 1.90 10.80
C THR A 178 11.51 1.40 10.66
N ARG A 179 12.14 0.98 11.77
CA ARG A 179 13.51 0.45 11.73
C ARG A 179 13.64 -0.82 10.86
N LEU A 180 12.69 -1.74 11.03
CA LEU A 180 12.66 -2.99 10.27
C LEU A 180 12.36 -2.73 8.79
N ALA A 181 11.44 -1.81 8.50
CA ALA A 181 11.09 -1.42 7.13
C ALA A 181 12.29 -0.81 6.39
N VAL A 182 13.06 0.07 7.04
CA VAL A 182 14.25 0.68 6.44
C VAL A 182 15.34 -0.38 6.20
N ILE A 183 15.60 -1.26 7.17
CA ILE A 183 16.62 -2.32 7.01
C ILE A 183 16.23 -3.28 5.88
N LEU A 184 14.99 -3.79 5.88
CA LEU A 184 14.51 -4.68 4.84
C LEU A 184 14.49 -3.99 3.47
N GLY A 185 14.09 -2.72 3.43
CA GLY A 185 14.10 -1.94 2.20
C GLY A 185 15.50 -1.77 1.63
N ALA A 186 16.50 -1.45 2.46
CA ALA A 186 17.89 -1.37 2.05
C ALA A 186 18.43 -2.72 1.54
N ILE A 187 18.08 -3.82 2.22
CA ILE A 187 18.43 -5.18 1.78
C ILE A 187 17.80 -5.50 0.42
N CYS A 188 16.52 -5.19 0.21
CA CYS A 188 15.85 -5.40 -1.08
C CYS A 188 16.55 -4.64 -2.21
N ILE A 189 16.90 -3.38 -1.98
CA ILE A 189 17.63 -2.56 -2.98
C ILE A 189 19.02 -3.18 -3.25
N ALA A 190 19.74 -3.59 -2.21
CA ALA A 190 21.05 -4.21 -2.36
C ALA A 190 20.98 -5.54 -3.14
N ILE A 191 19.96 -6.38 -2.87
CA ILE A 191 19.73 -7.62 -3.61
C ILE A 191 19.35 -7.31 -5.08
N GLY A 192 18.55 -6.27 -5.32
CA GLY A 192 18.21 -5.83 -6.68
C GLY A 192 19.45 -5.39 -7.46
N LEU A 193 20.33 -4.59 -6.84
CA LEU A 193 21.60 -4.20 -7.43
C LEU A 193 22.52 -5.41 -7.67
N TYR A 194 22.59 -6.34 -6.73
CA TYR A 194 23.35 -7.58 -6.90
C TYR A 194 22.80 -8.42 -8.08
N GLN A 195 21.49 -8.58 -8.17
CA GLN A 195 20.83 -9.28 -9.26
C GLN A 195 21.12 -8.62 -10.62
N PHE A 196 21.13 -7.29 -10.68
CA PHE A 196 21.50 -6.52 -11.85
C PHE A 196 22.97 -6.74 -12.27
N LEU A 197 23.89 -6.71 -11.30
CA LEU A 197 25.34 -6.87 -11.54
C LEU A 197 25.72 -8.30 -11.92
N THR A 198 25.00 -9.31 -11.45
CA THR A 198 25.26 -10.73 -11.71
C THR A 198 24.48 -11.28 -12.89
N ASP A 199 23.67 -10.45 -13.55
CA ASP A 199 22.84 -10.81 -14.69
C ASP A 199 21.87 -11.98 -14.40
N ILE A 200 21.41 -12.08 -13.14
CA ILE A 200 20.45 -13.09 -12.71
C ILE A 200 19.04 -12.63 -13.09
N GLN A 201 18.55 -13.10 -14.21
CA GLN A 201 17.29 -12.67 -14.84
C GLN A 201 16.09 -13.52 -14.37
N THR A 202 15.82 -13.60 -13.07
CA THR A 202 14.69 -14.39 -12.55
C THR A 202 13.70 -13.54 -11.78
N LEU A 203 12.39 -13.77 -12.01
CA LEU A 203 11.30 -13.18 -11.23
C LEU A 203 11.03 -13.89 -9.91
N VAL A 204 11.57 -15.09 -9.71
CA VAL A 204 11.37 -15.87 -8.46
C VAL A 204 11.82 -15.08 -7.24
N LEU A 205 12.97 -14.42 -7.33
CA LEU A 205 13.54 -13.68 -6.19
C LEU A 205 12.69 -12.47 -5.79
N PRO A 206 12.35 -11.52 -6.69
CA PRO A 206 11.48 -10.41 -6.33
C PRO A 206 10.08 -10.85 -5.87
N LEU A 207 9.51 -11.88 -6.48
CA LEU A 207 8.21 -12.42 -6.07
C LEU A 207 8.27 -13.07 -4.67
N ALA A 208 9.31 -13.82 -4.37
CA ALA A 208 9.51 -14.45 -3.07
C ALA A 208 9.71 -13.40 -1.97
N VAL A 209 10.55 -12.39 -2.22
CA VAL A 209 10.78 -11.28 -1.28
C VAL A 209 9.50 -10.50 -1.04
N PHE A 210 8.79 -10.11 -2.09
CA PHE A 210 7.53 -9.40 -1.97
C PHE A 210 6.49 -10.21 -1.18
N THR A 211 6.34 -11.50 -1.50
CA THR A 211 5.44 -12.43 -0.80
C THR A 211 5.76 -12.53 0.69
N ALA A 212 7.03 -12.69 1.03
CA ALA A 212 7.47 -12.78 2.43
C ALA A 212 7.15 -11.48 3.21
N VAL A 213 7.47 -10.33 2.64
CA VAL A 213 7.18 -9.02 3.26
C VAL A 213 5.68 -8.80 3.40
N ALA A 214 4.89 -9.11 2.36
CA ALA A 214 3.44 -9.00 2.39
C ALA A 214 2.82 -9.91 3.45
N ALA A 215 3.31 -11.15 3.59
CA ALA A 215 2.85 -12.09 4.61
C ALA A 215 3.13 -11.59 6.03
N ILE A 216 4.34 -11.08 6.30
CA ILE A 216 4.70 -10.49 7.59
C ILE A 216 3.80 -9.29 7.92
N SER A 217 3.60 -8.40 6.95
CA SER A 217 2.76 -7.20 7.12
C SER A 217 1.30 -7.55 7.38
N THR A 218 0.72 -8.45 6.58
CA THR A 218 -0.67 -8.91 6.74
C THR A 218 -0.87 -9.64 8.08
N GLY A 219 0.06 -10.50 8.47
CA GLY A 219 0.02 -11.20 9.76
C GLY A 219 0.06 -10.23 10.95
N ARG A 220 0.83 -9.14 10.84
CA ARG A 220 0.86 -8.10 11.85
C ARG A 220 -0.45 -7.34 11.95
N LEU A 221 -1.03 -6.95 10.80
CA LEU A 221 -2.33 -6.27 10.77
C LEU A 221 -3.44 -7.12 11.38
N MET A 222 -3.47 -8.42 11.07
CA MET A 222 -4.45 -9.35 11.67
C MET A 222 -4.30 -9.44 13.19
N ARG A 223 -3.06 -9.44 13.71
CA ARG A 223 -2.82 -9.43 15.17
C ARG A 223 -3.30 -8.15 15.81
N LEU A 224 -3.07 -6.99 15.18
CA LEU A 224 -3.57 -5.70 15.67
C LEU A 224 -5.10 -5.67 15.69
N HIS A 225 -5.75 -6.17 14.64
CA HIS A 225 -7.21 -6.24 14.56
C HIS A 225 -7.81 -7.12 15.67
N ARG A 226 -7.20 -8.27 15.95
CA ARG A 226 -7.65 -9.16 17.05
C ARG A 226 -7.50 -8.50 18.43
N LYS A 227 -6.42 -7.75 18.67
CA LYS A 227 -6.23 -7.03 19.93
C LYS A 227 -7.32 -5.98 20.14
N GLN A 228 -7.62 -5.16 19.11
CA GLN A 228 -8.70 -4.17 19.19
C GLN A 228 -10.07 -4.80 19.42
N ALA A 229 -10.35 -5.94 18.82
CA ALA A 229 -11.61 -6.67 19.07
C ALA A 229 -11.72 -7.20 20.50
N HIS A 230 -10.60 -7.60 21.14
CA HIS A 230 -10.59 -8.05 22.54
C HIS A 230 -10.69 -6.91 23.55
N GLU A 231 -10.20 -5.72 23.22
CA GLU A 231 -10.29 -4.53 24.08
C GLU A 231 -11.68 -3.86 24.02
N ALA A 232 -12.46 -4.17 22.98
CA ALA A 232 -13.81 -3.64 22.77
C ALA A 232 -14.93 -4.56 23.31
N ALA A 233 -14.61 -5.81 23.70
CA ALA A 233 -15.52 -6.80 24.27
C ALA A 233 -15.44 -6.83 25.81
#